data_c1178520af0ec410ab8a0f634eeaccd0
#
_entry.id   c1178520af0ec410ab8a0f634eeaccd0
#
_cell.length_a   1.000
_cell.length_b   1.000
_cell.length_c   1.000
_cell.angle_alpha   90.00
_cell.angle_beta   90.00
_cell.angle_gamma   90.00
#
_symmetry.space_group_name_H-M   'P 1'
#
loop_
_entity.id
_entity.type
_entity.pdbx_description
1 polymer ?
#
loop_
_entity_poly.entity_id
_entity_poly.type
_entity_poly.pdbx_seq_one_letter_code
_entity_poly.pdbx_strand_id
1 'polypeptide(L)'
;MAARAITRAYDDALRSTGLRATQISVLAAVGASGALSIQSLADSLEMDRSTLTRNLRPLEERGYVVLAPEGRHRSRMLTLTEAGHHALLDALPLWEGAQRRIKRRLGANRWPAVQEALTGLITETH
;
A
#
# COMPACT_ATOMS: atom_id res chain seq x y z
N MET A 1 -19.72 4.08 4.13
CA MET A 1 -19.15 5.39 4.12
C MET A 1 -18.22 5.58 2.93
N ALA A 2 -17.92 6.83 2.63
CA ALA A 2 -17.13 7.17 1.45
C ALA A 2 -15.79 6.46 1.39
N ALA A 3 -15.08 6.37 2.52
CA ALA A 3 -13.76 5.75 2.56
C ALA A 3 -13.79 4.27 2.17
N ARG A 4 -14.81 3.54 2.61
CA ARG A 4 -14.95 2.13 2.24
C ARG A 4 -15.30 1.96 0.77
N ALA A 5 -16.14 2.83 0.26
CA ALA A 5 -16.52 2.78 -1.15
C ALA A 5 -15.31 3.06 -2.03
N ILE A 6 -14.46 4.01 -1.62
CA ILE A 6 -13.26 4.36 -2.34
C ILE A 6 -12.27 3.19 -2.31
N THR A 7 -12.04 2.60 -1.14
CA THR A 7 -11.15 1.44 -1.01
C THR A 7 -11.63 0.29 -1.89
N ARG A 8 -12.94 0.05 -1.90
CA ARG A 8 -13.53 -1.01 -2.71
C ARG A 8 -13.32 -0.74 -4.20
N ALA A 9 -13.45 0.53 -4.62
CA ALA A 9 -13.23 0.89 -6.01
C ALA A 9 -11.79 0.61 -6.43
N TYR A 10 -10.81 0.90 -5.56
CA TYR A 10 -9.42 0.57 -5.84
C TYR A 10 -9.20 -0.93 -5.86
N ASP A 11 -9.77 -1.65 -4.89
CA ASP A 11 -9.64 -3.11 -4.85
C ASP A 11 -10.22 -3.74 -6.11
N ASP A 12 -11.35 -3.24 -6.60
CA ASP A 12 -11.95 -3.75 -7.83
C ASP A 12 -11.04 -3.48 -9.03
N ALA A 13 -10.45 -2.29 -9.10
CA ALA A 13 -9.56 -1.91 -10.19
C ALA A 13 -8.28 -2.75 -10.17
N LEU A 14 -7.85 -3.17 -8.99
CA LEU A 14 -6.61 -3.94 -8.83
C LEU A 14 -6.84 -5.45 -8.86
N ARG A 15 -8.07 -5.89 -9.06
CA ARG A 15 -8.42 -7.31 -8.95
C ARG A 15 -7.54 -8.20 -9.80
N SER A 16 -7.20 -7.76 -11.01
CA SER A 16 -6.37 -8.56 -11.91
C SER A 16 -4.95 -8.79 -11.38
N THR A 17 -4.49 -7.94 -10.47
CA THR A 17 -3.17 -8.10 -9.88
C THR A 17 -3.17 -9.16 -8.77
N GLY A 18 -4.34 -9.47 -8.24
CA GLY A 18 -4.44 -10.33 -7.06
C GLY A 18 -4.07 -9.62 -5.77
N LEU A 19 -3.83 -8.32 -5.82
CA LEU A 19 -3.45 -7.53 -4.65
C LEU A 19 -4.55 -6.55 -4.30
N ARG A 20 -4.62 -6.21 -3.02
CA ARG A 20 -5.56 -5.22 -2.51
C ARG A 20 -4.87 -3.87 -2.40
N ALA A 21 -5.68 -2.82 -2.27
CA ALA A 21 -5.16 -1.46 -2.16
C ALA A 21 -4.14 -1.32 -1.03
N THR A 22 -4.42 -1.89 0.14
CA THR A 22 -3.48 -1.82 1.27
C THR A 22 -2.16 -2.50 0.97
N GLN A 23 -2.18 -3.59 0.21
CA GLN A 23 -0.96 -4.30 -0.15
C GLN A 23 -0.12 -3.48 -1.14
N ILE A 24 -0.78 -2.84 -2.11
CA ILE A 24 -0.08 -1.94 -3.03
C ILE A 24 0.52 -0.77 -2.27
N SER A 25 -0.18 -0.26 -1.26
CA SER A 25 0.35 0.83 -0.43
C SER A 25 1.61 0.41 0.30
N VAL A 26 1.65 -0.82 0.80
CA VAL A 26 2.85 -1.37 1.44
C VAL A 26 4.00 -1.43 0.44
N LEU A 27 3.75 -1.97 -0.75
CA LEU A 27 4.79 -2.06 -1.77
C LEU A 27 5.29 -0.67 -2.15
N ALA A 28 4.40 0.30 -2.30
CA ALA A 28 4.78 1.65 -2.65
C ALA A 28 5.64 2.31 -1.58
N ALA A 29 5.27 2.13 -0.30
CA ALA A 29 6.02 2.71 0.81
C ALA A 29 7.42 2.12 0.89
N VAL A 30 7.53 0.80 0.76
CA VAL A 30 8.83 0.14 0.81
C VAL A 30 9.67 0.53 -0.41
N GLY A 31 9.03 0.55 -1.59
CA GLY A 31 9.72 0.91 -2.83
C GLY A 31 10.28 2.33 -2.80
N ALA A 32 9.52 3.26 -2.24
CA ALA A 32 9.96 4.66 -2.18
C ALA A 32 11.14 4.86 -1.24
N SER A 33 11.21 4.04 -0.18
CA SER A 33 12.27 4.16 0.81
C SER A 33 13.49 3.29 0.51
N GLY A 34 13.33 2.30 -0.35
CA GLY A 34 14.36 1.31 -0.61
C GLY A 34 14.37 0.20 0.44
N ALA A 35 14.34 0.57 1.70
CA ALA A 35 14.24 -0.36 2.81
C ALA A 35 13.53 0.33 3.96
N LEU A 36 12.68 -0.40 4.65
CA LEU A 36 11.89 0.16 5.76
C LEU A 36 11.80 -0.86 6.87
N SER A 37 11.98 -0.40 8.11
CA SER A 37 11.78 -1.29 9.24
C SER A 37 10.29 -1.59 9.41
N ILE A 38 9.99 -2.74 9.98
CA ILE A 38 8.61 -3.11 10.29
C ILE A 38 7.95 -2.04 11.16
N GLN A 39 8.70 -1.54 12.15
CA GLN A 39 8.15 -0.53 13.05
C GLN A 39 7.83 0.77 12.31
N SER A 40 8.75 1.22 11.47
CA SER A 40 8.51 2.45 10.69
C SER A 40 7.32 2.30 9.75
N LEU A 41 7.19 1.13 9.14
CA LEU A 41 6.06 0.87 8.24
C LEU A 41 4.74 0.84 9.01
N ALA A 42 4.73 0.17 10.16
CA ALA A 42 3.53 0.12 10.99
C ALA A 42 3.11 1.52 11.43
N ASP A 43 4.08 2.33 11.85
CA ASP A 43 3.80 3.70 12.26
C ASP A 43 3.27 4.54 11.10
N SER A 44 3.89 4.41 9.93
CA SER A 44 3.45 5.16 8.74
C SER A 44 2.04 4.82 8.33
N LEU A 45 1.65 3.57 8.46
CA LEU A 45 0.32 3.12 8.05
C LEU A 45 -0.69 3.17 9.19
N GLU A 46 -0.29 3.62 10.37
CA GLU A 46 -1.12 3.63 11.58
C GLU A 46 -1.73 2.26 11.86
N MET A 47 -0.88 1.26 11.77
CA MET A 47 -1.29 -0.14 11.87
C MET A 47 -0.51 -0.78 13.00
N ASP A 48 -1.14 -1.62 13.79
CA ASP A 48 -0.36 -2.36 14.78
C ASP A 48 0.46 -3.45 14.08
N ARG A 49 1.47 -3.94 14.78
CA ARG A 49 2.42 -4.87 14.18
C ARG A 49 1.78 -6.18 13.75
N SER A 50 0.82 -6.67 14.50
CA SER A 50 0.17 -7.93 14.13
C SER A 50 -0.69 -7.79 12.89
N THR A 51 -1.38 -6.66 12.74
CA THR A 51 -2.15 -6.37 11.52
C THR A 51 -1.21 -6.25 10.33
N LEU A 52 -0.12 -5.52 10.49
CA LEU A 52 0.86 -5.37 9.42
C LEU A 52 1.44 -6.72 9.02
N THR A 53 1.81 -7.54 10.00
CA THR A 53 2.38 -8.86 9.73
C THR A 53 1.43 -9.71 8.90
N ARG A 54 0.13 -9.67 9.21
CA ARG A 54 -0.85 -10.41 8.43
C ARG A 54 -0.96 -9.90 7.00
N ASN A 55 -0.82 -8.59 6.80
CA ASN A 55 -0.85 -8.01 5.45
C ASN A 55 0.43 -8.31 4.68
N LEU A 56 1.55 -8.47 5.38
CA LEU A 56 2.82 -8.77 4.73
C LEU A 56 2.93 -10.21 4.29
N ARG A 57 2.27 -11.14 5.01
CA ARG A 57 2.43 -12.56 4.72
C ARG A 57 2.13 -12.92 3.25
N PRO A 58 1.01 -12.49 2.66
CA PRO A 58 0.77 -12.79 1.25
C PRO A 58 1.83 -12.21 0.32
N LEU A 59 2.38 -11.04 0.67
CA LEU A 59 3.41 -10.42 -0.15
C LEU A 59 4.72 -11.19 -0.07
N GLU A 60 5.06 -11.69 1.11
CA GLU A 60 6.23 -12.55 1.27
C GLU A 60 6.05 -13.87 0.53
N GLU A 61 4.87 -14.48 0.63
CA GLU A 61 4.58 -15.74 -0.04
C GLU A 61 4.67 -15.63 -1.54
N ARG A 62 4.31 -14.48 -2.08
CA ARG A 62 4.42 -14.23 -3.52
C ARG A 62 5.84 -13.84 -3.95
N GLY A 63 6.73 -13.66 -2.98
CA GLY A 63 8.09 -13.26 -3.28
C GLY A 63 8.22 -11.79 -3.67
N TYR A 64 7.31 -10.94 -3.24
CA TYR A 64 7.35 -9.52 -3.57
C TYR A 64 8.16 -8.71 -2.57
N VAL A 65 8.25 -9.18 -1.33
CA VAL A 65 9.04 -8.51 -0.30
C VAL A 65 9.89 -9.53 0.41
N VAL A 66 11.02 -9.06 0.93
CA VAL A 66 11.93 -9.86 1.74
C VAL A 66 12.14 -9.14 3.05
N LEU A 67 12.00 -9.89 4.13
CA LEU A 67 12.25 -9.37 5.46
C LEU A 67 13.59 -9.91 5.91
N ALA A 68 14.53 -9.00 6.16
CA ALA A 68 15.87 -9.39 6.59
C ALA A 68 15.81 -10.09 7.95
N PRO A 69 16.71 -11.05 8.21
CA PRO A 69 16.75 -11.68 9.51
C PRO A 69 17.02 -10.64 10.59
N GLU A 70 16.59 -10.93 11.80
CA GLU A 70 16.89 -10.07 12.93
C GLU A 70 18.39 -9.95 13.11
N GLY A 71 18.85 -8.71 13.18
CA GLY A 71 20.25 -8.43 13.39
C GLY A 71 20.50 -7.84 14.76
N ARG A 72 21.57 -7.08 14.85
CA ARG A 72 21.92 -6.39 16.09
C ARG A 72 20.83 -5.47 16.59
N HIS A 73 20.13 -4.85 15.65
CA HIS A 73 19.01 -4.00 15.97
C HIS A 73 17.76 -4.85 15.88
N ARG A 74 16.84 -4.65 16.76
CA ARG A 74 15.63 -5.43 16.81
C ARG A 74 14.71 -5.18 15.63
N SER A 75 14.99 -4.14 14.86
CA SER A 75 14.17 -3.79 13.70
C SER A 75 14.59 -4.63 12.52
N ARG A 76 13.66 -5.39 11.98
CA ARG A 76 13.87 -6.12 10.74
C ARG A 76 13.53 -5.20 9.58
N MET A 77 14.35 -5.25 8.54
CA MET A 77 14.19 -4.38 7.38
C MET A 77 13.49 -5.11 6.25
N LEU A 78 12.53 -4.42 5.66
CA LEU A 78 11.75 -4.92 4.53
C LEU A 78 12.25 -4.27 3.26
N THR A 79 12.45 -5.07 2.22
CA THR A 79 12.82 -4.55 0.90
C THR A 79 11.96 -5.21 -0.16
N LEU A 80 11.80 -4.55 -1.30
CA LEU A 80 11.13 -5.15 -2.44
C LEU A 80 12.11 -6.05 -3.20
N THR A 81 11.60 -7.17 -3.67
CA THR A 81 12.33 -7.98 -4.65
C THR A 81 12.12 -7.38 -6.03
N GLU A 82 12.83 -7.92 -7.02
CA GLU A 82 12.59 -7.54 -8.40
C GLU A 82 11.14 -7.81 -8.80
N ALA A 83 10.62 -8.96 -8.38
CA ALA A 83 9.23 -9.30 -8.64
C ALA A 83 8.27 -8.32 -7.97
N GLY A 84 8.62 -7.85 -6.77
CA GLY A 84 7.82 -6.84 -6.07
C GLY A 84 7.81 -5.51 -6.78
N HIS A 85 8.95 -5.09 -7.31
CA HIS A 85 9.02 -3.88 -8.13
C HIS A 85 8.14 -4.00 -9.37
N HIS A 86 8.20 -5.13 -10.05
CA HIS A 86 7.38 -5.37 -11.23
C HIS A 86 5.89 -5.35 -10.88
N ALA A 87 5.52 -5.98 -9.77
CA ALA A 87 4.13 -6.01 -9.34
C ALA A 87 3.62 -4.59 -9.06
N LEU A 88 4.46 -3.77 -8.43
CA LEU A 88 4.10 -2.38 -8.16
C LEU A 88 3.92 -1.58 -9.45
N LEU A 89 4.87 -1.72 -10.38
CA LEU A 89 4.79 -1.02 -11.65
C LEU A 89 3.56 -1.41 -12.45
N ASP A 90 3.20 -2.70 -12.42
CA ASP A 90 2.00 -3.18 -13.10
C ASP A 90 0.73 -2.64 -12.47
N ALA A 91 0.75 -2.44 -11.17
CA ALA A 91 -0.42 -1.97 -10.43
C ALA A 91 -0.66 -0.47 -10.59
N LEU A 92 0.41 0.31 -10.80
CA LEU A 92 0.30 1.77 -10.83
C LEU A 92 -0.67 2.29 -11.89
N PRO A 93 -0.66 1.81 -13.15
CA PRO A 93 -1.64 2.30 -14.13
C PRO A 93 -3.08 2.00 -13.72
N LEU A 94 -3.31 0.86 -13.09
CA LEU A 94 -4.64 0.48 -12.62
C LEU A 94 -5.08 1.39 -11.48
N TRP A 95 -4.15 1.70 -10.59
CA TRP A 95 -4.38 2.63 -9.50
C TRP A 95 -4.72 4.02 -10.03
N GLU A 96 -3.92 4.52 -10.97
CA GLU A 96 -4.15 5.84 -11.56
C GLU A 96 -5.47 5.88 -12.32
N GLY A 97 -5.82 4.80 -12.99
CA GLY A 97 -7.11 4.70 -13.66
C GLY A 97 -8.27 4.79 -12.68
N ALA A 98 -8.15 4.12 -11.54
CA ALA A 98 -9.17 4.21 -10.51
C ALA A 98 -9.27 5.63 -9.95
N GLN A 99 -8.14 6.28 -9.74
CA GLN A 99 -8.12 7.67 -9.29
C GLN A 99 -8.88 8.58 -10.25
N ARG A 100 -8.61 8.46 -11.54
CA ARG A 100 -9.28 9.28 -12.55
C ARG A 100 -10.79 9.07 -12.54
N ARG A 101 -11.23 7.81 -12.41
CA ARG A 101 -12.66 7.51 -12.38
C ARG A 101 -13.34 8.07 -11.15
N ILE A 102 -12.69 7.94 -10.00
CA ILE A 102 -13.23 8.47 -8.75
C ILE A 102 -13.31 10.00 -8.83
N LYS A 103 -12.26 10.62 -9.32
CA LYS A 103 -12.21 12.07 -9.45
C LYS A 103 -13.35 12.57 -10.35
N ARG A 104 -13.58 11.91 -11.47
CA ARG A 104 -14.67 12.31 -12.39
C ARG A 104 -16.03 12.14 -11.74
N ARG A 105 -16.25 11.04 -11.01
CA ARG A 105 -17.53 10.78 -10.37
C ARG A 105 -17.86 11.79 -9.29
N LEU A 106 -16.88 12.16 -8.52
CA LEU A 106 -17.09 13.05 -7.37
C LEU A 106 -16.97 14.52 -7.73
N GLY A 107 -16.38 14.80 -8.89
CA GLY A 107 -16.17 16.18 -9.31
C GLY A 107 -14.95 16.79 -8.63
N ALA A 108 -14.47 17.88 -9.21
CA ALA A 108 -13.24 18.51 -8.75
C ALA A 108 -13.36 19.04 -7.32
N ASN A 109 -14.55 19.47 -6.91
CA ASN A 109 -14.74 20.04 -5.58
C ASN A 109 -14.55 19.04 -4.45
N ARG A 110 -14.84 17.77 -4.74
CA ARG A 110 -14.75 16.72 -3.71
C ARG A 110 -13.42 16.00 -3.72
N TRP A 111 -12.63 16.23 -4.75
CA TRP A 111 -11.37 15.51 -4.89
C TRP A 111 -10.39 15.74 -3.73
N PRO A 112 -10.22 16.97 -3.20
CA PRO A 112 -9.31 17.13 -2.07
C PRO A 112 -9.69 16.29 -0.85
N ALA A 113 -10.98 16.16 -0.56
CA ALA A 113 -11.41 15.31 0.56
C ALA A 113 -11.11 13.84 0.29
N VAL A 114 -11.27 13.39 -0.96
CA VAL A 114 -10.93 12.03 -1.34
C VAL A 114 -9.44 11.78 -1.18
N GLN A 115 -8.62 12.72 -1.64
CA GLN A 115 -7.17 12.59 -1.50
C GLN A 115 -6.75 12.50 -0.04
N GLU A 116 -7.37 13.30 0.81
CA GLU A 116 -7.08 13.25 2.23
C GLU A 116 -7.44 11.89 2.82
N ALA A 117 -8.60 11.35 2.46
CA ALA A 117 -9.00 10.04 2.93
C ALA A 117 -8.05 8.95 2.45
N LEU A 118 -7.61 9.02 1.19
CA LEU A 118 -6.67 8.06 0.63
C LEU A 118 -5.31 8.16 1.30
N THR A 119 -4.86 9.38 1.56
CA THR A 119 -3.59 9.59 2.25
C THR A 119 -3.61 8.93 3.62
N GLY A 120 -4.73 9.04 4.33
CA GLY A 120 -4.87 8.39 5.62
C GLY A 120 -4.86 6.88 5.54
N LEU A 121 -5.25 6.29 4.38
CA LEU A 121 -5.21 4.84 4.17
C LEU A 121 -3.83 4.36 3.74
N ILE A 122 -3.11 5.18 2.99
CA ILE A 122 -1.85 4.77 2.36
C ILE A 122 -0.66 5.09 3.26
N THR A 123 -0.64 6.28 3.80
CA THR A 123 0.47 6.73 4.62
C THR A 123 -0.08 7.26 5.91
N GLU A 124 0.72 7.21 6.93
CA GLU A 124 0.35 7.87 8.14
C GLU A 124 0.41 9.35 7.93
N THR A 125 -0.65 10.01 8.19
CA THR A 125 -0.75 11.41 7.88
C THR A 125 -0.69 12.31 9.09
N HIS A 126 -0.27 11.79 10.16
CA HIS A 126 -0.22 12.58 11.31
C HIS A 126 0.99 12.80 11.86
#